data_b9f3de18e3cc9294fbab4fbf5528a04e
#
_entry.id   b9f3de18e3cc9294fbab4fbf5528a04e
#
_cell.length_a   1.000
_cell.length_b   1.000
_cell.length_c   1.000
_cell.angle_alpha   90.00
_cell.angle_beta   90.00
_cell.angle_gamma   90.00
#
_symmetry.space_group_name_H-M   'P 1'
#
loop_
_entity.id
_entity.type
_entity.pdbx_description
1 polymer ?
#
loop_
_entity_poly.entity_id
_entity_poly.type
_entity_poly.pdbx_seq_one_letter_code
_entity_poly.pdbx_strand_id
1 'polypeptide(L)'
;MDARTLSFDILLEFENSKRWLSHVRNDYFGVKKPPRLTCERTTVLTNEVVKWKRLLDSIINTNLHKPSVKLKFPVRNLLRLGVYELIIDKFSPDYAVVDSYVKLSKRNIGPHITGLINAVLRKISGSGKFVFNGKFPQNRFSHR
;
A
#
# COMPACT_ATOMS: atom_id res chain seq x y z
N MET A 1 9.27 -14.97 -1.62
CA MET A 1 8.64 -13.73 -2.03
C MET A 1 7.25 -13.64 -1.42
N ASP A 2 7.00 -12.63 -0.65
CA ASP A 2 5.71 -12.50 -0.01
C ASP A 2 4.79 -11.56 -0.81
N ALA A 3 3.52 -11.55 -0.43
CA ALA A 3 2.51 -10.78 -1.17
C ALA A 3 2.76 -9.27 -1.08
N ARG A 4 3.28 -8.79 0.04
CA ARG A 4 3.54 -7.36 0.21
C ARG A 4 4.63 -6.87 -0.73
N THR A 5 5.75 -7.61 -0.79
CA THR A 5 6.86 -7.26 -1.68
C THR A 5 6.42 -7.35 -3.13
N LEU A 6 5.71 -8.42 -3.47
CA LEU A 6 5.23 -8.61 -4.83
C LEU A 6 4.26 -7.52 -5.24
N SER A 7 3.35 -7.13 -4.33
CA SER A 7 2.40 -6.05 -4.60
C SER A 7 3.12 -4.72 -4.82
N PHE A 8 4.14 -4.46 -3.99
CA PHE A 8 4.93 -3.24 -4.14
C PHE A 8 5.58 -3.19 -5.53
N ASP A 9 6.19 -4.29 -5.95
CA ASP A 9 6.86 -4.34 -7.25
C ASP A 9 5.88 -4.19 -8.40
N ILE A 10 4.75 -4.88 -8.33
CA ILE A 10 3.72 -4.81 -9.38
C ILE A 10 3.18 -3.39 -9.52
N LEU A 11 2.91 -2.73 -8.40
CA LEU A 11 2.37 -1.37 -8.46
C LEU A 11 3.39 -0.36 -8.96
N LEU A 12 4.68 -0.57 -8.67
CA LEU A 12 5.73 0.27 -9.25
C LEU A 12 5.75 0.13 -10.77
N GLU A 13 5.71 -1.08 -11.25
CA GLU A 13 5.70 -1.34 -12.69
C GLU A 13 4.45 -0.76 -13.33
N PHE A 14 3.31 -0.96 -12.70
CA PHE A 14 2.04 -0.45 -13.20
C PHE A 14 2.05 1.07 -13.34
N GLU A 15 2.60 1.77 -12.37
CA GLU A 15 2.66 3.23 -12.41
C GLU A 15 3.49 3.73 -13.59
N ASN A 16 4.56 3.00 -13.89
CA ASN A 16 5.49 3.40 -14.96
C ASN A 16 5.10 2.87 -16.34
N SER A 17 4.09 2.03 -16.41
CA SER A 17 3.66 1.46 -17.67
C SER A 17 2.27 2.00 -18.03
N LYS A 18 1.84 1.74 -19.25
CA LYS A 18 0.48 2.09 -19.67
C LYS A 18 -0.34 0.83 -19.89
N ARG A 19 0.03 -0.21 -19.16
CA ARG A 19 -0.62 -1.50 -19.31
C ARG A 19 -1.69 -1.66 -18.23
N TRP A 20 -2.61 -2.58 -18.45
CA TRP A 20 -3.60 -2.93 -17.46
C TRP A 20 -2.95 -3.56 -16.25
N LEU A 21 -3.46 -3.27 -15.07
CA LEU A 21 -2.91 -3.83 -13.83
C LEU A 21 -2.88 -5.36 -13.88
N SER A 22 -3.95 -5.98 -14.39
CA SER A 22 -4.00 -7.43 -14.46
C SER A 22 -2.90 -8.00 -15.35
N HIS A 23 -2.55 -7.29 -16.44
CA HIS A 23 -1.48 -7.75 -17.32
C HIS A 23 -0.12 -7.68 -16.64
N VAL A 24 0.14 -6.58 -15.94
CA VAL A 24 1.39 -6.46 -15.20
C VAL A 24 1.49 -7.55 -14.14
N ARG A 25 0.41 -7.75 -13.42
CA ARG A 25 0.36 -8.77 -12.37
C ARG A 25 0.59 -10.17 -12.93
N ASN A 26 -0.05 -10.48 -14.05
CA ASN A 26 0.10 -11.80 -14.67
C ASN A 26 1.53 -12.05 -15.12
N ASP A 27 2.22 -11.01 -15.62
CA ASP A 27 3.62 -11.16 -15.98
C ASP A 27 4.49 -11.53 -14.77
N TYR A 28 4.25 -10.85 -13.65
CA TYR A 28 4.99 -11.18 -12.42
C TYR A 28 4.70 -12.59 -11.96
N PHE A 29 3.42 -12.99 -11.99
CA PHE A 29 3.04 -14.34 -11.59
C PHE A 29 3.66 -15.40 -12.51
N GLY A 30 3.73 -15.10 -13.80
CA GLY A 30 4.33 -16.03 -14.75
C GLY A 30 5.82 -16.24 -14.52
N VAL A 31 6.53 -15.19 -14.13
CA VAL A 31 7.96 -15.27 -13.89
C VAL A 31 8.28 -15.82 -12.51
N LYS A 32 7.63 -15.28 -11.47
CA LYS A 32 7.95 -15.63 -10.09
C LYS A 32 7.28 -16.90 -9.62
N LYS A 33 6.15 -17.23 -10.21
CA LYS A 33 5.37 -18.44 -9.88
C LYS A 33 5.12 -18.59 -8.38
N PRO A 34 4.52 -17.56 -7.75
CA PRO A 34 4.30 -17.65 -6.31
C PRO A 34 3.22 -18.68 -5.99
N PRO A 35 3.16 -19.14 -4.75
CA PRO A 35 2.09 -20.05 -4.33
C PRO A 35 0.72 -19.41 -4.52
N ARG A 36 -0.30 -20.25 -4.65
CA ARG A 36 -1.65 -19.77 -4.94
C ARG A 36 -2.14 -18.74 -3.91
N LEU A 37 -1.91 -18.98 -2.63
CA LEU A 37 -2.36 -18.04 -1.60
C LEU A 37 -1.67 -16.68 -1.74
N THR A 38 -0.39 -16.70 -2.09
CA THR A 38 0.34 -15.45 -2.33
C THR A 38 -0.24 -14.72 -3.53
N CYS A 39 -0.57 -15.44 -4.59
CA CYS A 39 -1.19 -14.83 -5.77
C CYS A 39 -2.53 -14.19 -5.42
N GLU A 40 -3.35 -14.89 -4.64
CA GLU A 40 -4.66 -14.37 -4.24
C GLU A 40 -4.50 -13.11 -3.39
N ARG A 41 -3.60 -13.15 -2.43
CA ARG A 41 -3.37 -12.00 -1.56
C ARG A 41 -2.83 -10.81 -2.34
N THR A 42 -1.88 -11.05 -3.24
CA THR A 42 -1.31 -10.02 -4.09
C THR A 42 -2.38 -9.39 -4.97
N THR A 43 -3.29 -10.20 -5.50
CA THR A 43 -4.38 -9.70 -6.33
C THR A 43 -5.27 -8.75 -5.53
N VAL A 44 -5.62 -9.12 -4.31
CA VAL A 44 -6.42 -8.26 -3.45
C VAL A 44 -5.68 -6.96 -3.15
N LEU A 45 -4.44 -7.05 -2.71
CA LEU A 45 -3.67 -5.86 -2.32
C LEU A 45 -3.53 -4.88 -3.49
N THR A 46 -3.16 -5.38 -4.67
CA THR A 46 -2.94 -4.49 -5.81
C THR A 46 -4.23 -3.89 -6.32
N ASN A 47 -5.29 -4.69 -6.44
CA ASN A 47 -6.58 -4.17 -6.90
C ASN A 47 -7.15 -3.14 -5.94
N GLU A 48 -7.09 -3.42 -4.66
CA GLU A 48 -7.71 -2.55 -3.66
C GLU A 48 -6.95 -1.24 -3.48
N VAL A 49 -5.63 -1.28 -3.53
CA VAL A 49 -4.84 -0.05 -3.44
C VAL A 49 -5.16 0.89 -4.60
N VAL A 50 -5.29 0.34 -5.81
CA VAL A 50 -5.66 1.17 -6.97
C VAL A 50 -7.08 1.71 -6.80
N LYS A 51 -7.99 0.88 -6.32
CA LYS A 51 -9.38 1.28 -6.11
C LYS A 51 -9.51 2.43 -5.11
N TRP A 52 -8.80 2.35 -3.99
CA TRP A 52 -8.91 3.31 -2.90
C TRP A 52 -7.84 4.38 -2.92
N LYS A 53 -7.13 4.53 -4.02
CA LYS A 53 -5.95 5.39 -4.12
C LYS A 53 -6.18 6.79 -3.56
N ARG A 54 -7.27 7.44 -3.92
CA ARG A 54 -7.53 8.81 -3.48
C ARG A 54 -7.72 8.91 -1.98
N LEU A 55 -8.47 7.96 -1.42
CA LEU A 55 -8.67 7.94 0.02
C LEU A 55 -7.36 7.68 0.74
N LEU A 56 -6.60 6.71 0.26
CA LEU A 56 -5.31 6.37 0.87
C LEU A 56 -4.37 7.58 0.84
N ASP A 57 -4.31 8.29 -0.29
CA ASP A 57 -3.49 9.48 -0.39
C ASP A 57 -3.93 10.56 0.58
N SER A 58 -5.24 10.73 0.75
CA SER A 58 -5.77 11.72 1.69
C SER A 58 -5.33 11.40 3.12
N ILE A 59 -5.42 10.14 3.50
CA ILE A 59 -5.00 9.72 4.84
C ILE A 59 -3.50 9.93 5.03
N ILE A 60 -2.71 9.55 4.02
CA ILE A 60 -1.27 9.74 4.08
C ILE A 60 -0.93 11.22 4.26
N ASN A 61 -1.50 12.08 3.41
CA ASN A 61 -1.18 13.49 3.42
C ASN A 61 -1.56 14.15 4.75
N THR A 62 -2.67 13.75 5.34
CA THR A 62 -3.10 14.28 6.63
C THR A 62 -2.13 13.93 7.74
N ASN A 63 -1.41 12.84 7.60
CA ASN A 63 -0.51 12.34 8.64
C ASN A 63 0.96 12.63 8.37
N LEU A 64 1.27 13.39 7.33
CA LEU A 64 2.65 13.80 7.10
C LEU A 64 2.99 14.96 8.02
N HIS A 65 4.21 14.94 8.54
CA HIS A 65 4.68 16.02 9.40
C HIS A 65 4.67 17.37 8.67
N LYS A 66 5.07 17.34 7.40
CA LYS A 66 5.01 18.51 6.54
C LYS A 66 4.12 18.20 5.35
N PRO A 67 2.86 18.64 5.39
CA PRO A 67 1.92 18.29 4.34
C PRO A 67 2.33 18.70 2.93
N SER A 68 3.18 19.71 2.81
CA SER A 68 3.64 20.18 1.51
C SER A 68 4.74 19.31 0.92
N VAL A 69 5.26 18.35 1.66
CA VAL A 69 6.34 17.49 1.16
C VAL A 69 5.80 16.59 0.07
N LYS A 70 6.50 16.58 -1.06
CA LYS A 70 6.18 15.67 -2.14
C LYS A 70 6.92 14.36 -1.93
N LEU A 71 6.18 13.29 -1.85
CA LEU A 71 6.76 11.97 -1.72
C LEU A 71 7.03 11.40 -3.11
N LYS A 72 8.19 10.78 -3.28
CA LYS A 72 8.48 10.04 -4.50
C LYS A 72 7.55 8.84 -4.58
N PHE A 73 7.25 8.41 -5.79
CA PHE A 73 6.26 7.37 -5.97
C PHE A 73 6.54 6.08 -5.19
N PRO A 74 7.78 5.56 -5.15
CA PRO A 74 8.02 4.34 -4.38
C PRO A 74 7.61 4.48 -2.91
N VAL A 75 7.88 5.63 -2.31
CA VAL A 75 7.51 5.89 -0.92
C VAL A 75 6.00 5.94 -0.77
N ARG A 76 5.34 6.68 -1.67
CA ARG A 76 3.88 6.80 -1.63
C ARG A 76 3.23 5.44 -1.87
N ASN A 77 3.76 4.67 -2.80
CA ASN A 77 3.25 3.34 -3.10
C ASN A 77 3.29 2.44 -1.87
N LEU A 78 4.40 2.46 -1.17
CA LEU A 78 4.56 1.64 0.02
C LEU A 78 3.62 2.10 1.13
N LEU A 79 3.47 3.41 1.30
CA LEU A 79 2.55 3.95 2.31
C LEU A 79 1.10 3.61 1.97
N ARG A 80 0.72 3.67 0.69
CA ARG A 80 -0.64 3.27 0.30
C ARG A 80 -0.95 1.84 0.70
N LEU A 81 0.00 0.93 0.46
CA LEU A 81 -0.16 -0.47 0.84
C LEU A 81 -0.31 -0.62 2.35
N GLY A 82 0.55 0.04 3.10
CA GLY A 82 0.50 -0.03 4.56
C GLY A 82 -0.80 0.53 5.13
N VAL A 83 -1.22 1.69 4.62
CA VAL A 83 -2.46 2.31 5.09
C VAL A 83 -3.67 1.44 4.74
N TYR A 84 -3.67 0.85 3.55
CA TYR A 84 -4.74 -0.05 3.17
C TYR A 84 -4.88 -1.19 4.18
N GLU A 85 -3.77 -1.81 4.54
CA GLU A 85 -3.81 -2.92 5.49
C GLU A 85 -4.20 -2.48 6.89
N LEU A 86 -3.79 -1.27 7.30
CA LEU A 86 -4.12 -0.77 8.63
C LEU A 86 -5.58 -0.35 8.79
N ILE A 87 -6.14 0.25 7.75
CA ILE A 87 -7.44 0.91 7.86
C ILE A 87 -8.58 0.10 7.26
N ILE A 88 -8.36 -0.48 6.10
CA ILE A 88 -9.43 -1.13 5.34
C ILE A 88 -9.41 -2.64 5.51
N ASP A 89 -8.29 -3.23 5.20
CA ASP A 89 -8.15 -4.68 5.17
C ASP A 89 -8.21 -5.31 6.57
N LYS A 90 -7.39 -4.82 7.47
CA LYS A 90 -7.33 -5.27 8.86
C LYS A 90 -7.16 -6.77 9.04
N PHE A 91 -6.50 -7.38 8.09
CA PHE A 91 -6.26 -8.82 8.13
C PHE A 91 -5.17 -9.18 9.14
N SER A 92 -4.12 -8.35 9.22
CA SER A 92 -2.99 -8.56 10.13
C SER A 92 -3.03 -7.55 11.27
N PRO A 93 -2.43 -7.88 12.42
CA PRO A 93 -2.32 -6.90 13.52
C PRO A 93 -1.51 -5.69 13.07
N ASP A 94 -1.85 -4.52 13.60
CA ASP A 94 -1.20 -3.28 13.20
C ASP A 94 0.32 -3.34 13.34
N TYR A 95 0.83 -3.89 14.44
CA TYR A 95 2.28 -3.93 14.64
C TYR A 95 2.98 -4.75 13.56
N ALA A 96 2.33 -5.81 13.10
CA ALA A 96 2.92 -6.66 12.06
C ALA A 96 2.93 -5.94 10.72
N VAL A 97 1.88 -5.18 10.43
CA VAL A 97 1.80 -4.38 9.21
C VAL A 97 2.91 -3.34 9.20
N VAL A 98 3.03 -2.57 10.28
CA VAL A 98 4.05 -1.53 10.38
C VAL A 98 5.45 -2.12 10.21
N ASP A 99 5.74 -3.18 10.96
CA ASP A 99 7.05 -3.82 10.92
C ASP A 99 7.38 -4.32 9.51
N SER A 100 6.41 -4.96 8.87
CA SER A 100 6.62 -5.50 7.52
C SER A 100 6.95 -4.41 6.51
N TYR A 101 6.24 -3.30 6.55
CA TYR A 101 6.47 -2.23 5.58
C TYR A 101 7.72 -1.43 5.89
N VAL A 102 8.11 -1.29 7.15
CA VAL A 102 9.39 -0.68 7.50
C VAL A 102 10.52 -1.54 6.93
N LYS A 103 10.46 -2.85 7.12
CA LYS A 103 11.48 -3.75 6.59
C LYS A 103 11.51 -3.73 5.07
N LEU A 104 10.35 -3.70 4.44
CA LEU A 104 10.27 -3.64 2.98
C LEU A 104 10.88 -2.34 2.47
N SER A 105 10.61 -1.23 3.14
CA SER A 105 11.17 0.06 2.73
C SER A 105 12.69 0.04 2.82
N LYS A 106 13.23 -0.58 3.86
CA LYS A 106 14.67 -0.68 4.02
C LYS A 106 15.31 -1.45 2.88
N ARG A 107 14.70 -2.58 2.50
CA ARG A 107 15.25 -3.44 1.45
C ARG A 107 15.10 -2.84 0.05
N ASN A 108 13.95 -2.25 -0.22
CA ASN A 108 13.56 -1.88 -1.59
C ASN A 108 13.70 -0.41 -1.92
N ILE A 109 13.78 0.45 -0.90
CA ILE A 109 13.96 1.89 -1.14
C ILE A 109 15.29 2.34 -0.54
N GLY A 110 15.48 2.12 0.75
CA GLY A 110 16.73 2.44 1.41
C GLY A 110 16.53 2.73 2.88
N PRO A 111 17.62 2.58 3.68
CA PRO A 111 17.52 2.80 5.12
C PRO A 111 17.07 4.21 5.51
N HIS A 112 17.38 5.19 4.65
CA HIS A 112 17.07 6.59 4.94
C HIS A 112 15.57 6.87 5.02
N ILE A 113 14.75 5.99 4.44
CA ILE A 113 13.30 6.23 4.40
C ILE A 113 12.55 5.54 5.54
N THR A 114 13.21 4.62 6.26
CA THR A 114 12.52 3.81 7.26
C THR A 114 11.89 4.64 8.38
N GLY A 115 12.55 5.73 8.76
CA GLY A 115 12.03 6.61 9.81
C GLY A 115 10.71 7.24 9.42
N LEU A 116 10.62 7.71 8.19
CA LEU A 116 9.39 8.31 7.69
C LEU A 116 8.27 7.27 7.63
N ILE A 117 8.55 6.11 7.08
CA ILE A 117 7.55 5.05 6.98
C ILE A 117 7.03 4.66 8.35
N ASN A 118 7.95 4.43 9.28
CA ASN A 118 7.58 4.04 10.63
C ASN A 118 6.71 5.12 11.30
N ALA A 119 7.14 6.39 11.19
CA ALA A 119 6.41 7.48 11.83
C ALA A 119 5.01 7.64 11.28
N VAL A 120 4.85 7.63 9.96
CA VAL A 120 3.55 7.82 9.33
C VAL A 120 2.62 6.65 9.66
N LEU A 121 3.09 5.42 9.47
CA LEU A 121 2.23 4.26 9.71
C LEU A 121 1.85 4.13 11.19
N ARG A 122 2.77 4.40 12.11
CA ARG A 122 2.44 4.34 13.52
C ARG A 122 1.46 5.42 13.92
N LYS A 123 1.58 6.60 13.35
CA LYS A 123 0.64 7.68 13.62
C LYS A 123 -0.77 7.30 13.16
N ILE A 124 -0.88 6.70 11.98
CA ILE A 124 -2.16 6.26 11.45
C ILE A 124 -2.72 5.12 12.30
N SER A 125 -1.89 4.16 12.65
CA SER A 125 -2.29 3.03 13.47
C SER A 125 -2.77 3.47 14.86
N GLY A 126 -2.05 4.41 15.46
CA GLY A 126 -2.34 4.84 16.83
C GLY A 126 -3.36 5.95 16.97
N SER A 127 -3.83 6.52 15.86
CA SER A 127 -4.66 7.71 15.95
C SER A 127 -6.01 7.47 16.59
N GLY A 128 -6.60 6.32 16.33
CA GLY A 128 -7.94 6.02 16.80
C GLY A 128 -9.02 6.92 16.24
N LYS A 129 -8.63 7.92 15.46
CA LYS A 129 -9.58 8.89 14.93
C LYS A 129 -10.29 8.42 13.68
N PHE A 130 -9.61 7.63 12.90
CA PHE A 130 -10.15 7.16 11.64
C PHE A 130 -10.51 5.71 11.77
N VAL A 131 -11.78 5.42 11.62
CA VAL A 131 -12.27 4.05 11.66
C VAL A 131 -13.03 3.79 10.39
N PHE A 132 -12.56 2.83 9.61
CA PHE A 132 -13.26 2.44 8.42
C PHE A 132 -14.43 1.54 8.80
N ASN A 133 -15.63 1.97 8.51
CA ASN A 133 -16.82 1.19 8.81
C ASN A 133 -17.51 0.66 7.56
N GLY A 134 -16.79 0.67 6.45
CA GLY A 134 -17.35 0.21 5.19
C GLY A 134 -18.12 1.27 4.42
N LYS A 135 -18.17 2.46 4.99
CA LYS A 135 -18.93 3.54 4.36
C LYS A 135 -18.04 4.73 4.13
N PHE A 136 -17.73 4.98 2.88
CA PHE A 136 -17.06 6.20 2.48
C PHE A 136 -18.03 7.03 1.68
N PRO A 137 -17.66 8.27 1.34
CA PRO A 137 -18.45 9.02 0.35
C PRO A 137 -18.48 8.18 -0.91
N GLN A 138 -19.61 7.54 -1.11
CA GLN A 138 -19.70 6.45 -2.06
C GLN A 138 -19.35 6.82 -3.46
N ASN A 139 -19.90 7.87 -3.88
CA ASN A 139 -19.81 8.25 -5.26
C ASN A 139 -18.43 8.56 -5.71
N ARG A 140 -17.51 8.76 -4.79
CA ARG A 140 -16.22 9.19 -5.19
C ARG A 140 -15.27 8.08 -5.38
N PHE A 141 -15.46 6.97 -4.69
CA PHE A 141 -14.45 5.94 -4.60
C PHE A 141 -14.92 4.58 -5.05
N SER A 142 -16.21 4.39 -5.18
CA SER A 142 -16.74 3.08 -5.50
C SER A 142 -16.67 2.77 -6.98
N HIS A 143 -16.35 3.76 -7.77
CA HIS A 143 -16.31 3.53 -9.19
C HIS A 143 -14.92 3.64 -9.69
N ARG A 144 -14.61 2.82 -10.17
CA ARG A 144 -13.45 2.97 -10.65
C ARG A 144 -13.11 2.30 -11.21
#